data_0033d35bf27668fa49b302b97889a388
#
_entry.id   0033d35bf27668fa49b302b97889a388
#
_cell.length_a   1.000
_cell.length_b   1.000
_cell.length_c   1.000
_cell.angle_alpha   90.00
_cell.angle_beta   90.00
_cell.angle_gamma   90.00
#
_symmetry.space_group_name_H-M   'P 1'
#
loop_
_entity.id
_entity.type
_entity.pdbx_description
1 polymer ?
#
loop_
_entity_poly.entity_id
_entity_poly.type
_entity_poly.pdbx_seq_one_letter_code
_entity_poly.pdbx_strand_id
1 'polypeptide(L)'
;DLKIGTQADYTFFDYHAHFPKDHAWGWLAGLSYQIPEYAFNTAITYRSKIKHSTNASESIWGFPLEIAPQQATEIQTPESVNLDFHTGLPAQNFLYGSLRWVNWQDFKIQPTQFAAILQSEGLGNQFNLIDYQKNQWSTRLGFAHQWSPKWITAVEGLWDSGAGNP
;
A
#
# COMPACT_ATOMS: atom_id res chain seq x y z
N ASP A 1 -9.25 10.24 5.63
CA ASP A 1 -8.44 10.56 6.82
C ASP A 1 -7.47 9.41 7.09
N LEU A 2 -6.23 9.52 6.59
CA LEU A 2 -5.18 8.58 6.94
C LEU A 2 -4.54 9.06 8.25
N LYS A 3 -4.80 8.37 9.34
CA LYS A 3 -4.08 8.57 10.60
C LYS A 3 -2.83 7.69 10.55
N ILE A 4 -1.70 8.25 10.19
CA ILE A 4 -0.41 7.57 10.33
C ILE A 4 0.15 7.98 11.70
N GLY A 5 -0.08 7.15 12.71
CA GLY A 5 0.71 7.16 13.93
C GLY A 5 1.58 5.91 13.86
N THR A 6 2.85 6.05 13.52
CA THR A 6 3.80 4.95 13.60
C THR A 6 4.63 5.13 14.85
N GLN A 7 4.40 4.30 15.83
CA GLN A 7 5.34 4.03 16.90
C GLN A 7 6.09 2.78 16.49
N ALA A 8 7.37 2.93 16.15
CA ALA A 8 8.23 1.78 15.86
C ALA A 8 9.15 1.58 17.07
N ASP A 9 8.88 0.54 17.84
CA ASP A 9 9.76 0.10 18.92
C ASP A 9 10.86 -0.80 18.34
N TYR A 10 12.04 -0.25 18.15
CA TYR A 10 13.23 -1.04 17.80
C TYR A 10 13.94 -1.47 19.09
N THR A 11 14.16 -2.77 19.25
CA THR A 11 14.75 -3.40 20.46
C THR A 11 16.18 -3.04 20.75
N PHE A 12 16.86 -2.26 19.92
CA PHE A 12 18.26 -1.85 20.12
C PHE A 12 18.41 -0.38 20.56
N PHE A 13 17.45 0.48 20.20
CA PHE A 13 17.39 1.88 20.60
C PHE A 13 15.93 2.25 20.85
N ASP A 14 15.66 2.91 21.95
CA ASP A 14 14.34 3.49 22.22
C ASP A 14 14.17 4.75 21.35
N TYR A 15 13.95 4.53 20.05
CA TYR A 15 13.76 5.57 19.06
C TYR A 15 12.26 5.73 18.77
N HIS A 16 11.78 6.96 18.91
CA HIS A 16 10.40 7.33 18.62
C HIS A 16 10.35 8.41 17.55
N ALA A 17 9.55 8.20 16.52
CA ALA A 17 9.20 9.21 15.53
C ALA A 17 7.68 9.43 15.55
N HIS A 18 7.26 10.64 15.85
CA HIS A 18 5.86 11.05 15.84
C HIS A 18 5.59 11.94 14.63
N PHE A 19 4.67 11.50 13.78
CA PHE A 19 4.19 12.23 12.61
C PHE A 19 2.83 12.84 12.92
N PRO A 20 2.70 14.18 12.97
CA PRO A 20 1.42 14.83 13.19
C PRO A 20 0.45 14.58 12.03
N LYS A 21 -0.83 14.78 12.28
CA LYS A 21 -1.88 14.61 11.28
C LYS A 21 -1.67 15.58 10.12
N ASP A 22 -1.63 15.05 8.91
CA ASP A 22 -1.59 15.80 7.66
C ASP A 22 -2.80 15.49 6.78
N HIS A 23 -3.10 16.38 5.84
CA HIS A 23 -4.18 16.25 4.86
C HIS A 23 -3.60 16.39 3.45
N ALA A 24 -3.77 15.37 2.64
CA ALA A 24 -3.34 15.39 1.27
C ALA A 24 -4.42 14.83 0.33
N TRP A 25 -4.31 15.13 -0.95
CA TRP A 25 -5.28 14.77 -1.95
C TRP A 25 -4.73 13.72 -2.89
N GLY A 26 -5.58 12.78 -3.24
CA GLY A 26 -5.37 11.83 -4.30
C GLY A 26 -6.60 11.74 -5.18
N TRP A 27 -6.47 11.08 -6.30
CA TRP A 27 -7.57 10.83 -7.22
C TRP A 27 -7.66 9.35 -7.59
N LEU A 28 -8.84 8.96 -8.02
CA LEU A 28 -9.17 7.63 -8.49
C LEU A 28 -9.90 7.78 -9.82
N ALA A 29 -9.51 6.97 -10.80
CA ALA A 29 -10.21 6.85 -12.06
C ALA A 29 -10.43 5.39 -12.41
N GLY A 30 -11.57 5.09 -13.02
CA GLY A 30 -11.90 3.73 -13.41
C GLY A 30 -12.74 3.71 -14.68
N LEU A 31 -12.67 2.58 -15.35
CA LEU A 31 -13.47 2.25 -16.52
C LEU A 31 -14.04 0.86 -16.35
N SER A 32 -15.30 0.68 -16.72
CA SER A 32 -15.92 -0.64 -16.76
C SER A 32 -16.51 -0.92 -18.15
N TYR A 33 -16.47 -2.20 -18.50
CA TYR A 33 -17.06 -2.69 -19.75
C TYR A 33 -17.92 -3.92 -19.47
N GLN A 34 -19.10 -3.97 -20.08
CA GLN A 34 -20.09 -5.04 -19.85
C GLN A 34 -20.59 -5.60 -21.17
N ILE A 35 -20.76 -6.92 -21.20
CA ILE A 35 -21.46 -7.64 -22.25
C ILE A 35 -22.58 -8.46 -21.58
N PRO A 36 -23.82 -7.94 -21.56
CA PRO A 36 -24.92 -8.56 -20.80
C PRO A 36 -25.23 -9.99 -21.22
N GLU A 37 -25.09 -10.32 -22.53
CA GLU A 37 -25.38 -11.62 -23.09
C GLU A 37 -24.55 -12.76 -22.51
N TYR A 38 -23.35 -12.43 -22.04
CA TYR A 38 -22.42 -13.38 -21.40
C TYR A 38 -22.32 -13.16 -19.88
N ALA A 39 -23.15 -12.27 -19.33
CA ALA A 39 -22.98 -11.78 -17.96
C ALA A 39 -21.50 -11.38 -17.68
N PHE A 40 -20.82 -10.90 -18.73
CA PHE A 40 -19.43 -10.47 -18.64
C PHE A 40 -19.37 -9.03 -18.15
N ASN A 41 -18.52 -8.80 -17.16
CA ASN A 41 -18.16 -7.46 -16.70
C ASN A 41 -16.68 -7.45 -16.38
N THR A 42 -16.02 -6.39 -16.78
CA THR A 42 -14.63 -6.11 -16.39
C THR A 42 -14.49 -4.65 -16.01
N ALA A 43 -13.66 -4.37 -15.03
CA ALA A 43 -13.37 -3.01 -14.58
C ALA A 43 -11.88 -2.86 -14.31
N ILE A 44 -11.31 -1.75 -14.76
CA ILE A 44 -9.97 -1.33 -14.39
C ILE A 44 -10.08 -0.06 -13.55
N THR A 45 -9.37 -0.02 -12.44
CA THR A 45 -9.35 1.13 -11.55
C THR A 45 -7.90 1.50 -11.22
N TYR A 46 -7.54 2.76 -11.47
CA TYR A 46 -6.28 3.34 -11.03
C TYR A 46 -6.52 4.23 -9.82
N ARG A 47 -5.67 4.11 -8.83
CA ARG A 47 -5.61 4.99 -7.65
C ARG A 47 -4.26 5.69 -7.64
N SER A 48 -4.28 7.01 -7.58
CA SER A 48 -3.04 7.81 -7.52
C SER A 48 -2.31 7.64 -6.19
N LYS A 49 -1.01 7.85 -6.22
CA LYS A 49 -0.22 8.12 -5.03
C LYS A 49 -0.72 9.38 -4.32
N ILE A 50 -0.56 9.42 -2.99
CA ILE A 50 -0.86 10.60 -2.17
C ILE A 50 0.40 10.96 -1.42
N LYS A 51 0.85 12.22 -1.58
CA LYS A 51 2.01 12.74 -0.88
C LYS A 51 1.57 13.49 0.36
N HIS A 52 2.06 13.05 1.50
CA HIS A 52 1.95 13.73 2.77
C HIS A 52 3.28 14.39 3.09
N SER A 53 3.24 15.62 3.59
CA SER A 53 4.42 16.37 4.00
C SER A 53 4.21 16.82 5.44
N THR A 54 4.97 16.26 6.36
CA THR A 54 4.79 16.50 7.79
C THR A 54 6.12 16.65 8.50
N ASN A 55 6.17 17.54 9.50
CA ASN A 55 7.34 17.67 10.35
C ASN A 55 7.30 16.59 11.43
N ALA A 56 8.20 15.62 11.33
CA ALA A 56 8.33 14.57 12.33
C ALA A 56 8.96 15.14 13.61
N SER A 57 8.45 14.72 14.77
CA SER A 57 9.14 14.89 16.05
C SER A 57 9.85 13.60 16.40
N GLU A 58 11.15 13.64 16.47
CA GLU A 58 12.01 12.46 16.70
C GLU A 58 12.65 12.53 18.10
N SER A 59 12.78 11.37 18.76
CA SER A 59 13.47 11.27 20.05
C SER A 59 14.19 9.93 20.19
N ILE A 60 15.28 9.92 20.98
CA ILE A 60 16.01 8.72 21.40
C ILE A 60 16.07 8.71 22.92
N TRP A 61 15.70 7.57 23.54
CA TRP A 61 15.62 7.44 25.01
C TRP A 61 14.83 8.55 25.69
N GLY A 62 13.76 9.04 25.03
CA GLY A 62 12.93 10.12 25.54
C GLY A 62 13.54 11.53 25.38
N PHE A 63 14.76 11.68 24.82
CA PHE A 63 15.36 12.97 24.53
C PHE A 63 15.02 13.42 23.10
N PRO A 64 14.46 14.63 22.90
CA PRO A 64 14.20 15.15 21.56
C PRO A 64 15.46 15.28 20.74
N LEU A 65 15.38 14.93 19.45
CA LEU A 65 16.46 15.13 18.49
C LEU A 65 16.26 16.45 17.74
N GLU A 66 17.22 17.37 17.89
CA GLU A 66 17.24 18.68 17.24
C GLU A 66 18.64 18.93 16.62
N ILE A 67 19.14 17.97 15.86
CA ILE A 67 20.52 18.00 15.32
C ILE A 67 20.58 18.72 13.98
N ALA A 68 19.52 18.60 13.16
CA ALA A 68 19.41 19.27 11.88
C ALA A 68 18.24 20.28 11.88
N PRO A 69 18.27 21.28 10.98
CA PRO A 69 17.10 22.11 10.73
C PRO A 69 15.89 21.24 10.45
N GLN A 70 14.77 21.53 11.09
CA GLN A 70 13.56 20.76 10.93
C GLN A 70 13.08 20.84 9.48
N GLN A 71 13.09 19.71 8.79
CA GLN A 71 12.62 19.57 7.42
C GLN A 71 11.40 18.66 7.41
N ALA A 72 10.47 18.96 6.50
CA ALA A 72 9.30 18.13 6.33
C ALA A 72 9.70 16.74 5.79
N THR A 73 9.24 15.70 6.45
CA THR A 73 9.34 14.32 5.96
C THR A 73 8.22 14.06 4.97
N GLU A 74 8.57 13.69 3.76
CA GLU A 74 7.60 13.26 2.77
C GLU A 74 7.26 11.78 2.95
N ILE A 75 5.96 11.49 3.11
CA ILE A 75 5.44 10.13 3.14
C ILE A 75 4.48 10.00 1.96
N GLN A 76 4.80 9.11 1.03
CA GLN A 76 4.00 8.90 -0.16
C GLN A 76 3.28 7.55 -0.11
N THR A 77 1.94 7.54 -0.09
CA THR A 77 1.19 6.30 -0.25
C THR A 77 1.35 5.77 -1.68
N PRO A 78 1.45 4.45 -1.86
CA PRO A 78 1.68 3.88 -3.18
C PRO A 78 0.46 4.06 -4.09
N GLU A 79 0.72 4.24 -5.37
CA GLU A 79 -0.30 4.11 -6.40
C GLU A 79 -0.64 2.64 -6.64
N SER A 80 -1.81 2.37 -7.20
CA SER A 80 -2.25 1.01 -7.49
C SER A 80 -3.16 0.94 -8.71
N VAL A 81 -3.11 -0.23 -9.36
CA VAL A 81 -4.03 -0.60 -10.44
C VAL A 81 -4.75 -1.87 -10.04
N ASN A 82 -6.08 -1.88 -10.17
CA ASN A 82 -6.90 -3.07 -10.00
C ASN A 82 -7.60 -3.39 -11.33
N LEU A 83 -7.59 -4.66 -11.70
CA LEU A 83 -8.40 -5.23 -12.76
C LEU A 83 -9.30 -6.29 -12.14
N ASP A 84 -10.61 -6.11 -12.29
CA ASP A 84 -11.62 -7.05 -11.83
C ASP A 84 -12.41 -7.57 -13.03
N PHE A 85 -12.80 -8.83 -12.99
CA PHE A 85 -13.69 -9.38 -14.02
C PHE A 85 -14.59 -10.47 -13.46
N HIS A 86 -15.74 -10.63 -14.07
CA HIS A 86 -16.57 -11.83 -13.94
C HIS A 86 -17.28 -12.12 -15.26
N THR A 87 -17.63 -13.39 -15.47
CA THR A 87 -18.38 -13.84 -16.64
C THR A 87 -19.25 -15.04 -16.30
N GLY A 88 -20.43 -15.08 -16.92
CA GLY A 88 -21.25 -16.27 -16.94
C GLY A 88 -20.69 -17.29 -17.91
N LEU A 89 -20.77 -18.56 -17.54
CA LEU A 89 -20.42 -19.71 -18.37
C LEU A 89 -21.65 -20.60 -18.54
N PRO A 90 -21.68 -21.47 -19.56
CA PRO A 90 -22.77 -22.42 -19.72
C PRO A 90 -23.05 -23.26 -18.47
N ALA A 91 -24.26 -23.78 -18.35
CA ALA A 91 -24.70 -24.62 -17.25
C ALA A 91 -24.64 -23.97 -15.86
N GLN A 92 -24.99 -22.69 -15.76
CA GLN A 92 -25.09 -21.94 -14.50
C GLN A 92 -23.73 -21.84 -13.77
N ASN A 93 -22.64 -21.80 -14.53
CA ASN A 93 -21.30 -21.59 -14.01
C ASN A 93 -20.92 -20.12 -14.12
N PHE A 94 -19.99 -19.70 -13.25
CA PHE A 94 -19.43 -18.36 -13.21
C PHE A 94 -17.93 -18.43 -13.00
N LEU A 95 -17.21 -17.61 -13.75
CA LEU A 95 -15.78 -17.37 -13.54
C LEU A 95 -15.61 -15.92 -13.12
N TYR A 96 -14.79 -15.69 -12.11
CA TYR A 96 -14.47 -14.33 -11.65
C TYR A 96 -13.03 -14.24 -11.16
N GLY A 97 -12.51 -13.04 -11.17
CA GLY A 97 -11.16 -12.84 -10.69
C GLY A 97 -10.77 -11.38 -10.57
N SER A 98 -9.62 -11.17 -9.96
CA SER A 98 -9.02 -9.85 -9.86
C SER A 98 -7.50 -9.95 -9.93
N LEU A 99 -6.89 -8.90 -10.47
CA LEU A 99 -5.44 -8.67 -10.46
C LEU A 99 -5.20 -7.28 -9.91
N ARG A 100 -4.34 -7.18 -8.90
CA ARG A 100 -3.96 -5.93 -8.29
C ARG A 100 -2.45 -5.76 -8.33
N TRP A 101 -2.00 -4.58 -8.74
CA TRP A 101 -0.64 -4.11 -8.63
C TRP A 101 -0.57 -2.90 -7.70
N VAL A 102 0.48 -2.86 -6.86
CA VAL A 102 0.75 -1.76 -5.95
C VAL A 102 2.23 -1.39 -6.05
N ASN A 103 2.52 -0.12 -6.26
CA ASN A 103 3.87 0.43 -6.38
C ASN A 103 4.50 0.66 -5.00
N TRP A 104 4.86 -0.41 -4.29
CA TRP A 104 5.48 -0.31 -2.98
C TRP A 104 6.93 0.18 -3.03
N GLN A 105 7.64 0.00 -4.14
CA GLN A 105 9.02 0.45 -4.28
C GLN A 105 9.19 1.96 -4.08
N ASP A 106 8.15 2.75 -4.36
CA ASP A 106 8.17 4.19 -4.17
C ASP A 106 7.79 4.60 -2.74
N PHE A 107 7.37 3.64 -1.90
CA PHE A 107 7.01 3.92 -0.51
C PHE A 107 8.24 3.87 0.37
N LYS A 108 8.65 5.05 0.87
CA LYS A 108 9.80 5.23 1.76
C LYS A 108 9.44 6.18 2.87
N ILE A 109 9.96 5.92 4.06
CA ILE A 109 9.87 6.81 5.21
C ILE A 109 11.29 7.10 5.66
N GLN A 110 11.72 8.37 5.55
CA GLN A 110 13.06 8.82 5.87
C GLN A 110 13.00 9.90 6.96
N PRO A 111 13.18 9.56 8.23
CA PRO A 111 13.24 10.53 9.32
C PRO A 111 14.47 11.43 9.16
N THR A 112 14.28 12.74 9.23
CA THR A 112 15.34 13.71 8.88
C THR A 112 16.38 13.87 9.96
N GLN A 113 16.01 13.83 11.25
CA GLN A 113 16.95 14.01 12.36
C GLN A 113 17.85 12.79 12.53
N PHE A 114 17.30 11.58 12.45
CA PHE A 114 18.09 10.36 12.54
C PHE A 114 19.05 10.20 11.36
N ALA A 115 18.62 10.57 10.16
CA ALA A 115 19.51 10.60 9.00
C ALA A 115 20.69 11.58 9.18
N ALA A 116 20.46 12.73 9.84
CA ALA A 116 21.50 13.69 10.14
C ALA A 116 22.53 13.14 11.16
N ILE A 117 22.10 12.34 12.15
CA ILE A 117 23.01 11.66 13.08
C ILE A 117 23.94 10.72 12.30
N LEU A 118 23.35 9.85 11.46
CA LEU A 118 24.13 8.88 10.68
C LEU A 118 25.14 9.58 9.76
N GLN A 119 24.76 10.71 9.17
CA GLN A 119 25.65 11.51 8.35
C GLN A 119 26.81 12.10 9.16
N SER A 120 26.55 12.61 10.37
CA SER A 120 27.58 13.17 11.25
C SER A 120 28.60 12.13 11.72
N GLU A 121 28.15 10.87 11.89
CA GLU A 121 28.98 9.74 12.27
C GLU A 121 29.66 9.03 11.09
N GLY A 122 29.47 9.52 9.86
CA GLY A 122 30.05 8.92 8.65
C GLY A 122 29.43 7.57 8.26
N LEU A 123 28.27 7.23 8.81
CA LEU A 123 27.56 5.95 8.58
C LEU A 123 26.63 5.98 7.35
N GLY A 124 26.67 7.07 6.58
CA GLY A 124 25.85 7.26 5.40
C GLY A 124 24.90 8.46 5.53
N ASN A 125 24.26 8.82 4.44
CA ASN A 125 23.36 9.98 4.37
C ASN A 125 21.88 9.60 4.17
N GLN A 126 21.57 8.29 4.13
CA GLN A 126 20.22 7.80 3.92
C GLN A 126 19.92 6.71 4.94
N PHE A 127 18.86 6.92 5.68
CA PHE A 127 18.24 5.92 6.53
C PHE A 127 16.78 5.83 6.18
N ASN A 128 16.39 4.66 5.68
CA ASN A 128 14.99 4.36 5.41
C ASN A 128 14.44 3.57 6.59
N LEU A 129 13.48 4.14 7.30
CA LEU A 129 12.72 3.42 8.32
C LEU A 129 11.89 2.30 7.69
N ILE A 130 11.37 2.56 6.49
CA ILE A 130 10.63 1.61 5.66
C ILE A 130 11.11 1.79 4.22
N ASP A 131 11.50 0.69 3.57
CA ASP A 131 11.93 0.66 2.16
C ASP A 131 11.58 -0.69 1.54
N TYR A 132 10.49 -0.76 0.81
CA TYR A 132 10.09 -1.99 0.15
C TYR A 132 10.94 -2.28 -1.09
N GLN A 133 11.39 -3.53 -1.23
CA GLN A 133 12.32 -3.92 -2.28
C GLN A 133 11.65 -4.10 -3.64
N LYS A 134 10.36 -4.36 -3.69
CA LYS A 134 9.63 -4.64 -4.93
C LYS A 134 8.16 -4.24 -4.85
N ASN A 135 7.57 -4.10 -6.02
CA ASN A 135 6.14 -3.91 -6.17
C ASN A 135 5.37 -5.19 -5.83
N GLN A 136 4.18 -5.04 -5.31
CA GLN A 136 3.31 -6.14 -4.95
C GLN A 136 2.31 -6.44 -6.07
N TRP A 137 2.16 -7.72 -6.34
CA TRP A 137 1.11 -8.26 -7.18
C TRP A 137 0.25 -9.22 -6.38
N SER A 138 -1.06 -9.04 -6.45
CA SER A 138 -2.02 -9.96 -5.85
C SER A 138 -3.01 -10.40 -6.91
N THR A 139 -3.38 -11.66 -6.93
CA THR A 139 -4.40 -12.18 -7.83
C THR A 139 -5.36 -13.08 -7.07
N ARG A 140 -6.59 -13.08 -7.53
CA ARG A 140 -7.67 -13.93 -7.10
C ARG A 140 -8.35 -14.51 -8.33
N LEU A 141 -8.60 -15.81 -8.35
CA LEU A 141 -9.36 -16.48 -9.40
C LEU A 141 -10.33 -17.46 -8.75
N GLY A 142 -11.60 -17.31 -9.09
CA GLY A 142 -12.66 -18.11 -8.51
C GLY A 142 -13.61 -18.66 -9.58
N PHE A 143 -14.14 -19.85 -9.29
CA PHE A 143 -15.17 -20.51 -10.06
C PHE A 143 -16.35 -20.80 -9.15
N ALA A 144 -17.57 -20.53 -9.65
CA ALA A 144 -18.79 -20.81 -8.92
C ALA A 144 -19.78 -21.58 -9.80
N HIS A 145 -20.56 -22.43 -9.17
CA HIS A 145 -21.66 -23.17 -9.81
C HIS A 145 -22.94 -22.98 -9.01
N GLN A 146 -24.02 -22.61 -9.72
CA GLN A 146 -25.34 -22.47 -9.14
C GLN A 146 -26.16 -23.76 -9.36
N TRP A 147 -26.33 -24.52 -8.27
CA TRP A 147 -27.10 -25.77 -8.28
C TRP A 147 -28.61 -25.53 -8.30
N SER A 148 -29.06 -24.45 -7.71
CA SER A 148 -30.45 -24.04 -7.65
C SER A 148 -30.56 -22.54 -7.34
N PRO A 149 -31.75 -21.92 -7.40
CA PRO A 149 -31.92 -20.52 -7.01
C PRO A 149 -31.53 -20.20 -5.56
N LYS A 150 -31.36 -21.23 -4.73
CA LYS A 150 -31.02 -21.08 -3.30
C LYS A 150 -29.59 -21.53 -2.95
N TRP A 151 -28.91 -22.25 -3.85
CA TRP A 151 -27.60 -22.88 -3.55
C TRP A 151 -26.57 -22.55 -4.63
N ILE A 152 -25.49 -21.96 -4.19
CA ILE A 152 -24.30 -21.71 -5.00
C ILE A 152 -23.09 -22.23 -4.23
N THR A 153 -22.19 -22.92 -4.91
CA THR A 153 -20.87 -23.28 -4.40
C THR A 153 -19.81 -22.55 -5.18
N ALA A 154 -18.75 -22.16 -4.51
CA ALA A 154 -17.58 -21.51 -5.14
C ALA A 154 -16.30 -22.10 -4.58
N VAL A 155 -15.28 -22.12 -5.44
CA VAL A 155 -13.89 -22.37 -5.08
C VAL A 155 -13.04 -21.21 -5.56
N GLU A 156 -12.07 -20.79 -4.75
CA GLU A 156 -11.25 -19.61 -5.02
C GLU A 156 -9.79 -19.89 -4.68
N GLY A 157 -8.90 -19.45 -5.55
CA GLY A 157 -7.47 -19.41 -5.34
C GLY A 157 -6.99 -17.96 -5.19
N LEU A 158 -6.08 -17.75 -4.27
CA LEU A 158 -5.46 -16.47 -3.98
C LEU A 158 -3.94 -16.61 -4.08
N TRP A 159 -3.30 -15.62 -4.68
CA TRP A 159 -1.86 -15.53 -4.72
C TRP A 159 -1.41 -14.09 -4.49
N ASP A 160 -0.31 -13.93 -3.75
CA ASP A 160 0.31 -12.64 -3.45
C ASP A 160 1.83 -12.77 -3.50
N SER A 161 2.47 -11.85 -4.23
CA SER A 161 3.93 -11.85 -4.35
C SER A 161 4.65 -11.32 -3.10
N GLY A 162 3.93 -10.63 -2.22
CA GLY A 162 4.52 -9.75 -1.23
C GLY A 162 5.27 -8.56 -1.83
N ALA A 163 5.56 -7.58 -1.01
CA ALA A 163 6.37 -6.40 -1.38
C ALA A 163 7.86 -6.54 -0.99
N GLY A 164 8.26 -7.65 -0.42
CA GLY A 164 9.53 -7.84 0.25
C GLY A 164 9.45 -7.44 1.72
N ASN A 165 10.58 -7.55 2.43
CA ASN A 165 10.68 -7.02 3.79
C ASN A 165 10.93 -5.51 3.71
N PRO A 166 10.24 -4.70 4.53
CA PRO A 166 10.50 -3.28 4.64
C PRO A 166 11.85 -2.99 5.29
#